data_453c8ff0d3c03047b907c65f12260d76
#
_entry.id   453c8ff0d3c03047b907c65f12260d76
#
_cell.length_a   1.000
_cell.length_b   1.000
_cell.length_c   1.000
_cell.angle_alpha   90.00
_cell.angle_beta   90.00
_cell.angle_gamma   90.00
#
_symmetry.space_group_name_H-M   'P 1'
#
loop_
_entity.id
_entity.type
_entity.pdbx_description
1 polymer ?
#
loop_
_entity_poly.entity_id
_entity_poly.type
_entity_poly.pdbx_seq_one_letter_code
_entity_poly.pdbx_strand_id
1 'polypeptide(L)'
;VTGVQTCALPILRSCAPGHLTSSALVVDAGAERVLLLEHRKLRRWFQPGGHADGEANLARSALREAGEESGIDGLAVYGPAIDLDVHEVRPPGEPAHLHLDVRYLVMAPPGAVAQHNHESTAQRWVRPDELDAFEPDAGLRRLVHRGLELAAGLRG
;
A
#
# COMPACT_ATOMS: atom_id res chain seq x y z
N VAL A 1 -35.83 -16.95 -2.94
CA VAL A 1 -34.91 -16.91 -1.81
C VAL A 1 -33.56 -16.50 -2.39
N THR A 2 -33.23 -15.24 -2.31
CA THR A 2 -31.93 -14.71 -2.71
C THR A 2 -30.89 -15.20 -1.71
N GLY A 3 -30.10 -16.19 -2.12
CA GLY A 3 -28.97 -16.66 -1.34
C GLY A 3 -27.99 -15.50 -1.13
N VAL A 4 -27.88 -15.03 0.09
CA VAL A 4 -26.78 -14.16 0.49
C VAL A 4 -25.52 -15.00 0.39
N GLN A 5 -24.78 -14.80 -0.67
CA GLN A 5 -23.47 -15.44 -0.84
C GLN A 5 -22.51 -14.76 0.14
N THR A 6 -22.45 -15.27 1.35
CA THR A 6 -21.46 -14.83 2.33
C THR A 6 -20.11 -15.37 1.88
N CYS A 7 -19.22 -14.49 1.43
CA CYS A 7 -17.81 -14.83 1.28
C CYS A 7 -17.27 -15.19 2.67
N ALA A 8 -17.04 -16.45 2.92
CA ALA A 8 -16.53 -16.93 4.21
C ALA A 8 -15.14 -16.33 4.54
N LEU A 9 -14.36 -15.96 3.51
CA LEU A 9 -13.09 -15.27 3.63
C LEU A 9 -12.94 -14.27 2.47
N PRO A 10 -12.92 -12.96 2.72
CA PRO A 10 -12.77 -11.93 1.67
C PRO A 10 -11.31 -11.80 1.21
N ILE A 11 -10.60 -12.92 1.07
CA ILE A 11 -9.19 -12.96 0.69
C ILE A 11 -8.98 -13.06 -0.81
N LEU A 12 -10.03 -13.41 -1.55
CA LEU A 12 -10.02 -13.48 -3.01
C LEU A 12 -10.75 -12.28 -3.60
N ARG A 13 -10.21 -11.69 -4.67
CA ARG A 13 -10.84 -10.57 -5.38
C ARG A 13 -12.22 -10.90 -5.96
N SER A 14 -12.58 -12.16 -6.06
CA SER A 14 -13.91 -12.62 -6.46
C SER A 14 -14.98 -12.43 -5.38
N CYS A 15 -14.62 -12.04 -4.16
CA CYS A 15 -15.58 -11.70 -3.12
C CYS A 15 -16.25 -10.36 -3.46
N ALA A 16 -17.47 -10.43 -3.95
CA ALA A 16 -18.20 -9.32 -4.55
C ALA A 16 -18.51 -8.13 -3.61
N PRO A 17 -18.85 -8.32 -2.32
CA PRO A 17 -19.07 -7.19 -1.42
C PRO A 17 -17.81 -6.41 -1.11
N GLY A 18 -16.66 -7.07 -1.10
CA GLY A 18 -15.36 -6.51 -0.80
C GLY A 18 -14.33 -7.58 -0.49
N HIS A 19 -13.07 -7.22 -0.63
CA HIS A 19 -11.98 -8.16 -0.40
C HIS A 19 -10.75 -7.47 0.18
N LEU A 20 -9.86 -8.29 0.74
CA LEU A 20 -8.63 -7.84 1.38
C LEU A 20 -7.62 -7.38 0.33
N THR A 21 -7.05 -6.24 0.60
CA THR A 21 -5.84 -5.72 -0.04
C THR A 21 -4.77 -5.50 1.03
N SER A 22 -3.53 -5.40 0.60
CA SER A 22 -2.44 -5.08 1.49
C SER A 22 -1.55 -4.02 0.87
N SER A 23 -1.20 -3.01 1.64
CA SER A 23 -0.36 -1.90 1.22
C SER A 23 0.89 -1.80 2.09
N ALA A 24 1.94 -1.27 1.48
CA ALA A 24 3.22 -1.03 2.12
C ALA A 24 3.54 0.46 2.12
N LEU A 25 3.68 1.06 3.28
CA LEU A 25 4.37 2.34 3.37
C LEU A 25 5.88 2.06 3.35
N VAL A 26 6.50 2.24 2.22
CA VAL A 26 7.96 2.09 2.08
C VAL A 26 8.64 3.36 2.56
N VAL A 27 9.45 3.22 3.61
CA VAL A 27 10.18 4.32 4.25
C VAL A 27 11.67 4.13 3.99
N ASP A 28 12.38 5.21 3.70
CA ASP A 28 13.83 5.16 3.49
C ASP A 28 14.58 4.84 4.79
N ALA A 29 15.83 4.39 4.66
CA ALA A 29 16.66 4.03 5.81
C ALA A 29 16.89 5.19 6.81
N GLY A 30 16.71 6.43 6.36
CA GLY A 30 16.76 7.62 7.19
C GLY A 30 15.51 7.88 8.02
N ALA A 31 14.42 7.19 7.75
CA ALA A 31 13.09 7.48 8.29
C ALA A 31 12.62 8.93 8.02
N GLU A 32 13.01 9.46 6.86
CA GLU A 32 12.74 10.85 6.48
C GLU A 32 11.78 10.98 5.30
N ARG A 33 11.70 9.94 4.45
CA ARG A 33 10.95 9.97 3.20
C ARG A 33 10.17 8.68 3.01
N VAL A 34 9.04 8.80 2.32
CA VAL A 34 8.22 7.67 1.88
C VAL A 34 8.24 7.55 0.37
N LEU A 35 8.10 6.33 -0.15
CA LEU A 35 7.99 6.09 -1.57
C LEU A 35 6.53 6.19 -2.00
N LEU A 36 6.25 7.05 -2.96
CA LEU A 36 4.96 7.12 -3.64
C LEU A 36 5.11 6.78 -5.13
N LEU A 37 4.08 6.14 -5.67
CA LEU A 37 3.95 5.72 -7.05
C LEU A 37 2.81 6.49 -7.73
N GLU A 38 3.04 7.02 -8.94
CA GLU A 38 1.96 7.55 -9.75
C GLU A 38 1.27 6.42 -10.50
N HIS A 39 0.04 6.09 -10.10
CA HIS A 39 -0.74 5.04 -10.74
C HIS A 39 -1.11 5.43 -12.18
N ARG A 40 -0.72 4.59 -13.16
CA ARG A 40 -0.83 4.88 -14.59
C ARG A 40 -2.23 5.31 -15.04
N LYS A 41 -3.27 4.60 -14.60
CA LYS A 41 -4.65 4.86 -15.02
C LYS A 41 -5.33 5.98 -14.24
N LEU A 42 -5.09 6.07 -12.93
CA LEU A 42 -5.76 7.01 -12.05
C LEU A 42 -5.08 8.38 -12.02
N ARG A 43 -3.83 8.47 -12.46
CA ARG A 43 -3.01 9.69 -12.45
C ARG A 43 -2.96 10.32 -11.05
N ARG A 44 -2.91 9.49 -10.04
CA ARG A 44 -2.81 9.84 -8.62
C ARG A 44 -1.67 9.08 -7.97
N TRP A 45 -1.18 9.64 -6.89
CA TRP A 45 -0.06 9.08 -6.13
C TRP A 45 -0.56 8.24 -4.96
N PHE A 46 0.01 7.05 -4.83
CA PHE A 46 -0.32 6.09 -3.78
C PHE A 46 0.95 5.42 -3.24
N GLN A 47 0.83 4.81 -2.06
CA GLN A 47 1.77 3.82 -1.59
C GLN A 47 1.68 2.53 -2.44
N PRO A 48 2.74 1.72 -2.53
CA PRO A 48 2.67 0.37 -3.11
C PRO A 48 1.62 -0.50 -2.45
N GLY A 49 0.96 -1.35 -3.22
CA GLY A 49 -0.01 -2.29 -2.68
C GLY A 49 -0.86 -2.98 -3.72
N GLY A 50 -1.51 -4.07 -3.32
CA GLY A 50 -2.33 -4.88 -4.21
C GLY A 50 -3.25 -5.85 -3.49
N HIS A 51 -3.84 -6.75 -4.27
CA HIS A 51 -4.77 -7.74 -3.75
C HIS A 51 -4.05 -8.87 -3.00
N ALA A 52 -4.69 -9.38 -1.95
CA ALA A 52 -4.20 -10.54 -1.20
C ALA A 52 -4.18 -11.81 -2.06
N ASP A 53 -5.19 -11.98 -2.94
CA ASP A 53 -5.29 -13.09 -3.91
C ASP A 53 -5.06 -14.48 -3.30
N GLY A 54 -5.58 -14.71 -2.10
CA GLY A 54 -5.44 -15.97 -1.38
C GLY A 54 -4.24 -16.05 -0.43
N GLU A 55 -3.34 -15.07 -0.42
CA GLU A 55 -2.25 -15.01 0.56
C GLU A 55 -2.80 -14.55 1.93
N ALA A 56 -2.81 -15.48 2.89
CA ALA A 56 -3.30 -15.20 4.24
C ALA A 56 -2.34 -14.34 5.07
N ASN A 57 -1.06 -14.36 4.75
CA ASN A 57 -0.07 -13.50 5.37
C ASN A 57 -0.03 -12.14 4.64
N LEU A 58 -0.84 -11.20 5.09
CA LEU A 58 -0.97 -9.88 4.45
C LEU A 58 0.30 -9.04 4.54
N ALA A 59 1.13 -9.23 5.57
CA ALA A 59 2.44 -8.58 5.65
C ALA A 59 3.38 -9.06 4.52
N ARG A 60 3.34 -10.37 4.23
CA ARG A 60 4.10 -10.94 3.11
C ARG A 60 3.56 -10.44 1.76
N SER A 61 2.24 -10.33 1.63
CA SER A 61 1.62 -9.75 0.43
C SER A 61 2.05 -8.30 0.23
N ALA A 62 2.00 -7.47 1.27
CA ALA A 62 2.46 -6.07 1.20
C ALA A 62 3.94 -5.95 0.82
N LEU A 63 4.80 -6.81 1.38
CA LEU A 63 6.23 -6.84 1.06
C LEU A 63 6.48 -7.24 -0.40
N ARG A 64 5.75 -8.23 -0.91
CA ARG A 64 5.81 -8.67 -2.31
C ARG A 64 5.42 -7.53 -3.26
N GLU A 65 4.28 -6.89 -3.03
CA GLU A 65 3.80 -5.75 -3.82
C GLU A 65 4.82 -4.60 -3.80
N ALA A 66 5.35 -4.27 -2.62
CA ALA A 66 6.38 -3.24 -2.50
C ALA A 66 7.62 -3.54 -3.35
N GLY A 67 8.10 -4.78 -3.36
CA GLY A 67 9.22 -5.22 -4.18
C GLY A 67 8.93 -5.16 -5.67
N GLU A 68 7.79 -5.71 -6.09
CA GLU A 68 7.36 -5.76 -7.50
C GLU A 68 7.15 -4.37 -8.09
N GLU A 69 6.52 -3.47 -7.35
CA GLU A 69 6.20 -2.13 -7.82
C GLU A 69 7.37 -1.14 -7.70
N SER A 70 8.24 -1.28 -6.69
CA SER A 70 9.37 -0.36 -6.50
C SER A 70 10.66 -0.80 -7.18
N GLY A 71 10.81 -2.10 -7.46
CA GLY A 71 12.07 -2.67 -7.93
C GLY A 71 13.21 -2.60 -6.92
N ILE A 72 12.91 -2.36 -5.64
CA ILE A 72 13.92 -2.28 -4.58
C ILE A 72 14.15 -3.66 -3.97
N ASP A 73 15.39 -4.10 -4.00
CA ASP A 73 15.83 -5.30 -3.29
C ASP A 73 16.11 -4.99 -1.81
N GLY A 74 15.97 -6.01 -0.96
CA GLY A 74 16.31 -5.90 0.46
C GLY A 74 15.31 -5.12 1.32
N LEU A 75 14.09 -4.95 0.84
CA LEU A 75 13.00 -4.41 1.66
C LEU A 75 12.70 -5.33 2.85
N ALA A 76 12.39 -4.73 3.99
CA ALA A 76 12.01 -5.46 5.20
C ALA A 76 10.69 -4.94 5.76
N VAL A 77 9.71 -5.84 5.93
CA VAL A 77 8.44 -5.49 6.58
C VAL A 77 8.61 -5.45 8.09
N TYR A 78 8.08 -4.41 8.71
CA TYR A 78 8.04 -4.28 10.14
C TYR A 78 6.72 -4.82 10.70
N GLY A 79 6.83 -5.83 11.55
CA GLY A 79 5.85 -6.39 12.47
C GLY A 79 4.36 -6.30 12.12
N PRO A 80 3.54 -5.80 13.05
CA PRO A 80 2.09 -5.77 12.86
C PRO A 80 1.66 -4.70 11.85
N ALA A 81 0.41 -4.81 11.40
CA ALA A 81 -0.22 -3.75 10.63
C ALA A 81 -0.19 -2.42 11.39
N ILE A 82 0.12 -1.36 10.69
CA ILE A 82 0.21 -0.01 11.27
C ILE A 82 -1.03 0.83 11.01
N ASP A 83 -1.83 0.47 10.01
CA ASP A 83 -3.07 1.17 9.67
C ASP A 83 -4.05 0.23 8.97
N LEU A 84 -5.33 0.57 9.04
CA LEU A 84 -6.43 -0.07 8.34
C LEU A 84 -7.23 0.98 7.60
N ASP A 85 -7.64 0.68 6.37
CA ASP A 85 -8.48 1.56 5.59
C ASP A 85 -9.56 0.78 4.86
N VAL A 86 -10.75 1.33 4.81
CA VAL A 86 -11.86 0.75 4.05
C VAL A 86 -12.36 1.80 3.08
N HIS A 87 -12.26 1.51 1.80
CA HIS A 87 -12.71 2.42 0.77
C HIS A 87 -13.38 1.69 -0.39
N GLU A 88 -14.36 2.35 -1.00
CA GLU A 88 -15.04 1.84 -2.17
C GLU A 88 -14.20 2.10 -3.43
N VAL A 89 -14.10 1.08 -4.26
CA VAL A 89 -13.50 1.18 -5.60
C VAL A 89 -14.55 0.89 -6.67
N ARG A 90 -14.37 1.51 -7.84
CA ARG A 90 -15.25 1.37 -9.01
C ARG A 90 -14.42 1.09 -10.26
N PRO A 91 -13.85 -0.12 -10.38
CA PRO A 91 -13.03 -0.45 -11.54
C PRO A 91 -13.90 -0.50 -12.81
N PRO A 92 -13.37 -0.13 -13.97
CA PRO A 92 -14.10 -0.26 -15.23
C PRO A 92 -14.51 -1.72 -15.50
N GLY A 93 -15.80 -1.94 -15.75
CA GLY A 93 -16.34 -3.27 -16.08
C GLY A 93 -16.63 -4.17 -14.86
N GLU A 94 -16.44 -3.67 -13.66
CA GLU A 94 -16.74 -4.41 -12.42
C GLU A 94 -17.75 -3.61 -11.55
N PRO A 95 -18.58 -4.29 -10.74
CA PRO A 95 -19.42 -3.63 -9.75
C PRO A 95 -18.55 -2.88 -8.72
N ALA A 96 -19.11 -1.80 -8.16
CA ALA A 96 -18.51 -1.13 -7.02
C ALA A 96 -18.38 -2.10 -5.85
N HIS A 97 -17.23 -2.11 -5.20
CA HIS A 97 -16.95 -3.00 -4.08
C HIS A 97 -15.96 -2.35 -3.10
N LEU A 98 -15.80 -2.95 -1.92
CA LEU A 98 -14.91 -2.43 -0.89
C LEU A 98 -13.52 -3.08 -0.98
N HIS A 99 -12.49 -2.27 -0.88
CA HIS A 99 -11.17 -2.71 -0.49
C HIS A 99 -11.02 -2.58 1.03
N LEU A 100 -10.65 -3.69 1.66
CA LEU A 100 -10.33 -3.78 3.08
C LEU A 100 -8.80 -3.80 3.17
N ASP A 101 -8.20 -2.63 3.21
CA ASP A 101 -6.76 -2.45 3.05
C ASP A 101 -6.03 -2.53 4.39
N VAL A 102 -5.16 -3.53 4.52
CA VAL A 102 -4.30 -3.71 5.70
C VAL A 102 -2.91 -3.20 5.35
N ARG A 103 -2.43 -2.20 6.11
CA ARG A 103 -1.26 -1.41 5.76
C ARG A 103 -0.09 -1.67 6.69
N TYR A 104 1.08 -1.86 6.11
CA TYR A 104 2.31 -2.22 6.82
C TYR A 104 3.42 -1.20 6.61
N LEU A 105 4.29 -1.07 7.60
CA LEU A 105 5.55 -0.37 7.47
C LEU A 105 6.58 -1.28 6.81
N VAL A 106 7.22 -0.78 5.77
CA VAL A 106 8.32 -1.47 5.07
C VAL A 106 9.53 -0.54 5.02
N MET A 107 10.65 -1.03 5.51
CA MET A 107 11.91 -0.27 5.52
C MET A 107 12.75 -0.62 4.29
N ALA A 108 13.23 0.40 3.60
CA ALA A 108 14.18 0.24 2.52
C ALA A 108 15.62 0.24 3.05
N PRO A 109 16.54 -0.52 2.41
CA PRO A 109 17.94 -0.49 2.78
C PRO A 109 18.59 0.87 2.46
N PRO A 110 19.75 1.18 3.08
CA PRO A 110 20.49 2.39 2.73
C PRO A 110 20.84 2.45 1.24
N GLY A 111 20.65 3.60 0.63
CA GLY A 111 20.95 3.81 -0.79
C GLY A 111 19.96 3.18 -1.77
N ALA A 112 18.79 2.75 -1.31
CA ALA A 112 17.75 2.16 -2.17
C ALA A 112 17.36 3.10 -3.31
N VAL A 113 17.38 2.57 -4.53
CA VAL A 113 16.96 3.27 -5.74
C VAL A 113 15.72 2.58 -6.29
N ALA A 114 14.63 3.33 -6.34
CA ALA A 114 13.38 2.83 -6.87
C ALA A 114 13.39 2.83 -8.41
N GLN A 115 12.87 1.75 -9.00
CA GLN A 115 12.73 1.58 -10.45
C GLN A 115 11.27 1.23 -10.76
N HIS A 116 10.59 2.10 -11.49
CA HIS A 116 9.19 1.88 -11.84
C HIS A 116 9.01 0.68 -12.77
N ASN A 117 7.86 0.03 -12.64
CA ASN A 117 7.40 -1.04 -13.52
C ASN A 117 6.33 -0.51 -14.52
N HIS A 118 5.63 -1.41 -15.19
CA HIS A 118 4.59 -1.06 -16.16
C HIS A 118 3.28 -0.50 -15.54
N GLU A 119 3.07 -0.61 -14.24
CA GLU A 119 1.86 -0.17 -13.54
C GLU A 119 1.93 1.29 -13.09
N SER A 120 3.14 1.79 -12.85
CA SER A 120 3.40 3.18 -12.48
C SER A 120 4.03 3.97 -13.63
N THR A 121 3.78 5.27 -13.68
CA THR A 121 4.40 6.20 -14.63
C THR A 121 5.54 6.98 -14.01
N ALA A 122 5.56 7.10 -12.70
CA ALA A 122 6.62 7.76 -11.94
C ALA A 122 6.69 7.22 -10.52
N GLN A 123 7.85 7.39 -9.91
CA GLN A 123 8.08 7.11 -8.50
C GLN A 123 8.82 8.28 -7.87
N ARG A 124 8.52 8.58 -6.60
CA ARG A 124 9.14 9.66 -5.84
C ARG A 124 9.35 9.27 -4.40
N TRP A 125 10.53 9.56 -3.89
CA TRP A 125 10.77 9.67 -2.46
C TRP A 125 10.29 11.03 -1.98
N VAL A 126 9.30 11.06 -1.11
CA VAL A 126 8.57 12.25 -0.69
C VAL A 126 8.80 12.50 0.79
N ARG A 127 9.17 13.70 1.15
CA ARG A 127 9.26 14.16 2.54
C ARG A 127 7.87 14.56 3.05
N PRO A 128 7.62 14.53 4.38
CA PRO A 128 6.33 14.95 4.92
C PRO A 128 5.90 16.38 4.53
N ASP A 129 6.84 17.28 4.45
CA ASP A 129 6.61 18.70 4.07
C ASP A 129 6.32 18.89 2.57
N GLU A 130 6.63 17.91 1.74
CA GLU A 130 6.35 17.89 0.30
C GLU A 130 5.03 17.18 -0.04
N LEU A 131 4.43 16.48 0.92
CA LEU A 131 3.32 15.55 0.69
C LEU A 131 2.09 16.21 0.06
N ASP A 132 1.81 17.47 0.39
CA ASP A 132 0.66 18.20 -0.12
C ASP A 132 0.69 18.37 -1.65
N ALA A 133 1.87 18.44 -2.25
CA ALA A 133 2.05 18.52 -3.70
C ALA A 133 1.56 17.25 -4.45
N PHE A 134 1.40 16.15 -3.75
CA PHE A 134 0.94 14.85 -4.27
C PHE A 134 -0.55 14.61 -4.05
N GLU A 135 -1.27 15.61 -3.55
CA GLU A 135 -2.73 15.57 -3.31
C GLU A 135 -3.20 14.32 -2.53
N PRO A 136 -2.56 13.99 -1.38
CA PRO A 136 -2.90 12.79 -0.61
C PRO A 136 -4.32 12.87 -0.05
N ASP A 137 -5.02 11.76 -0.09
CA ASP A 137 -6.26 11.63 0.68
C ASP A 137 -5.96 11.51 2.18
N ALA A 138 -7.02 11.54 2.99
CA ALA A 138 -6.89 11.47 4.44
C ALA A 138 -6.23 10.16 4.91
N GLY A 139 -6.48 9.04 4.20
CA GLY A 139 -5.91 7.74 4.51
C GLY A 139 -4.40 7.68 4.27
N LEU A 140 -3.94 8.19 3.13
CA LEU A 140 -2.50 8.28 2.83
C LEU A 140 -1.79 9.24 3.81
N ARG A 141 -2.39 10.38 4.10
CA ARG A 141 -1.83 11.35 5.03
C ARG A 141 -1.64 10.76 6.43
N ARG A 142 -2.65 10.06 6.94
CA ARG A 142 -2.59 9.34 8.22
C ARG A 142 -1.52 8.26 8.22
N LEU A 143 -1.45 7.47 7.14
CA LEU A 143 -0.47 6.40 6.98
C LEU A 143 0.97 6.93 7.00
N VAL A 144 1.26 7.99 6.24
CA VAL A 144 2.58 8.62 6.17
C VAL A 144 3.02 9.13 7.54
N HIS A 145 2.15 9.87 8.24
CA HIS A 145 2.45 10.39 9.56
C HIS A 145 2.77 9.27 10.55
N ARG A 146 1.90 8.27 10.64
CA ARG A 146 2.04 7.14 11.56
C ARG A 146 3.28 6.30 11.25
N GLY A 147 3.52 6.01 9.98
CA GLY A 147 4.65 5.17 9.57
C GLY A 147 6.00 5.83 9.78
N LEU A 148 6.13 7.12 9.52
CA LEU A 148 7.39 7.85 9.78
C LEU A 148 7.67 7.97 11.28
N GLU A 149 6.66 8.20 12.10
CA GLU A 149 6.80 8.22 13.57
C GLU A 149 7.31 6.86 14.09
N LEU A 150 6.71 5.76 13.62
CA LEU A 150 7.16 4.41 13.99
C LEU A 150 8.57 4.11 13.48
N ALA A 151 8.87 4.45 12.22
CA ALA A 151 10.19 4.22 11.63
C ALA A 151 11.30 4.98 12.38
N ALA A 152 11.04 6.21 12.81
CA ALA A 152 11.97 6.98 13.63
C ALA A 152 12.22 6.31 14.98
N GLY A 153 11.18 5.75 15.61
CA GLY A 153 11.28 5.02 16.88
C GLY A 153 12.09 3.71 16.79
N LEU A 154 12.17 3.09 15.61
CA LEU A 154 12.95 1.86 15.40
C LEU A 154 14.47 2.10 15.32
N ARG A 155 14.89 3.35 15.14
CA ARG A 155 16.29 3.73 14.99
C ARG A 155 16.95 4.16 16.31
N GLY A 156 16.16 4.37 17.35
CA GLY A 156 16.62 4.69 18.72
C GLY A 156 16.85 3.46 19.53
#